data_45484e9d6618aae1ed59c073a825c698
#
_entry.id   45484e9d6618aae1ed59c073a825c698
#
_cell.length_a   1.000
_cell.length_b   1.000
_cell.length_c   1.000
_cell.angle_alpha   90.00
_cell.angle_beta   90.00
_cell.angle_gamma   90.00
#
_symmetry.space_group_name_H-M   'P 1'
#
loop_
_entity.id
_entity.type
_entity.pdbx_description
1 polymer ?
#
loop_
_entity_poly.entity_id
_entity_poly.type
_entity_poly.pdbx_seq_one_letter_code
_entity_poly.pdbx_strand_id
1 'polypeptide(L)'
;FENFRKRSEKEKSQMFDMGAKTIVEKILPVIDNFERGLAAVPDDKKDDPFITGMDKVYKQMLTELDAAGVKPIECVGQEFDPDFHNAVMQVENDELESGTVAQELQKGYMYKDSVVRHSMVAVVQE
;
A
#
# COMPACT_ATOMS: atom_id res chain seq x y z
N PHE A 1 -25.30 -20.68 24.57
CA PHE A 1 -23.86 -20.99 24.55
C PHE A 1 -23.22 -20.84 23.15
N GLU A 2 -23.89 -21.36 22.12
CA GLU A 2 -23.39 -21.29 20.77
C GLU A 2 -23.25 -19.86 20.28
N ASN A 3 -24.27 -19.02 20.51
CA ASN A 3 -24.23 -17.61 20.06
C ASN A 3 -23.17 -16.81 20.82
N PHE A 4 -23.02 -17.07 22.11
CA PHE A 4 -22.00 -16.41 22.92
C PHE A 4 -20.59 -16.80 22.46
N ARG A 5 -20.38 -18.09 22.19
CA ARG A 5 -19.09 -18.61 21.73
C ARG A 5 -18.70 -18.00 20.39
N LYS A 6 -19.64 -17.98 19.43
CA LYS A 6 -19.40 -17.40 18.10
C LYS A 6 -19.05 -15.92 18.18
N ARG A 7 -19.77 -15.16 19.02
CA ARG A 7 -19.52 -13.74 19.21
C ARG A 7 -18.16 -13.50 19.85
N SER A 8 -17.80 -14.30 20.85
CA SER A 8 -16.53 -14.20 21.54
C SER A 8 -15.36 -14.48 20.59
N GLU A 9 -15.48 -15.50 19.75
CA GLU A 9 -14.46 -15.84 18.75
C GLU A 9 -14.32 -14.74 17.71
N LYS A 10 -15.42 -14.17 17.26
CA LYS A 10 -15.43 -13.05 16.31
C LYS A 10 -14.75 -11.83 16.90
N GLU A 11 -15.03 -11.50 18.16
CA GLU A 11 -14.41 -10.36 18.84
C GLU A 11 -12.91 -10.56 19.00
N LYS A 12 -12.46 -11.77 19.32
CA LYS A 12 -11.02 -12.10 19.40
C LYS A 12 -10.34 -11.93 18.06
N SER A 13 -10.96 -12.40 16.99
CA SER A 13 -10.44 -12.27 15.64
C SER A 13 -10.32 -10.81 15.22
N GLN A 14 -11.33 -10.00 15.54
CA GLN A 14 -11.31 -8.57 15.26
C GLN A 14 -10.23 -7.84 16.03
N MET A 15 -10.01 -8.21 17.29
CA MET A 15 -8.94 -7.64 18.12
C MET A 15 -7.57 -8.00 17.56
N PHE A 16 -7.38 -9.24 17.11
CA PHE A 16 -6.14 -9.67 16.47
C PHE A 16 -5.89 -8.85 15.20
N ASP A 17 -6.90 -8.71 14.34
CA ASP A 17 -6.77 -7.97 13.09
C ASP A 17 -6.47 -6.49 13.35
N MET A 18 -7.08 -5.91 14.37
CA MET A 18 -6.83 -4.52 14.76
C MET A 18 -5.39 -4.32 15.21
N GLY A 19 -4.86 -5.25 16.02
CA GLY A 19 -3.47 -5.23 16.46
C GLY A 19 -2.51 -5.40 15.30
N ALA A 20 -2.78 -6.35 14.42
CA ALA A 20 -1.96 -6.59 13.22
C ALA A 20 -1.94 -5.36 12.33
N LYS A 21 -3.09 -4.74 12.08
CA LYS A 21 -3.23 -3.53 11.28
C LYS A 21 -2.41 -2.38 11.86
N THR A 22 -2.42 -2.22 13.18
CA THR A 22 -1.65 -1.19 13.87
C THR A 22 -0.15 -1.37 13.66
N ILE A 23 0.34 -2.60 13.75
CA ILE A 23 1.76 -2.91 13.52
C ILE A 23 2.14 -2.66 12.07
N VAL A 24 1.31 -3.12 11.14
CA VAL A 24 1.53 -2.92 9.70
C VAL A 24 1.63 -1.43 9.38
N GLU A 25 0.73 -0.62 9.93
CA GLU A 25 0.73 0.83 9.72
C GLU A 25 2.07 1.46 10.11
N LYS A 26 2.71 0.94 11.15
CA LYS A 26 4.01 1.44 11.60
C LYS A 26 5.18 0.96 10.72
N ILE A 27 5.01 -0.16 10.03
CA ILE A 27 6.03 -0.72 9.14
C ILE A 27 6.00 -0.03 7.77
N LEU A 28 4.85 0.43 7.31
CA LEU A 28 4.70 1.03 5.98
C LEU A 28 5.65 2.20 5.70
N PRO A 29 5.90 3.12 6.66
CA PRO A 29 6.89 4.19 6.41
C PRO A 29 8.30 3.65 6.15
N VAL A 30 8.67 2.52 6.76
CA VAL A 30 9.96 1.86 6.52
C VAL A 30 10.02 1.34 5.10
N ILE A 31 8.94 0.72 4.64
CA ILE A 31 8.83 0.22 3.27
C ILE A 31 8.90 1.38 2.27
N ASP A 32 8.23 2.50 2.56
CA ASP A 32 8.28 3.70 1.72
C ASP A 32 9.72 4.21 1.57
N ASN A 33 10.48 4.23 2.66
CA ASN A 33 11.87 4.66 2.65
C ASN A 33 12.74 3.70 1.85
N PHE A 34 12.46 2.40 1.93
CA PHE A 34 13.15 1.39 1.14
C PHE A 34 12.93 1.61 -0.35
N GLU A 35 11.69 1.84 -0.76
CA GLU A 35 11.35 2.14 -2.15
C GLU A 35 12.07 3.39 -2.63
N ARG A 36 12.05 4.44 -1.82
CA ARG A 36 12.69 5.72 -2.16
C ARG A 36 14.19 5.54 -2.31
N GLY A 37 14.80 4.79 -1.40
CA GLY A 37 16.24 4.51 -1.45
C GLY A 37 16.62 3.73 -2.69
N LEU A 38 15.85 2.70 -3.04
CA LEU A 38 16.11 1.91 -4.24
C LEU A 38 15.90 2.72 -5.53
N ALA A 39 14.87 3.58 -5.54
CA ALA A 39 14.58 4.45 -6.68
C ALA A 39 15.68 5.49 -6.92
N ALA A 40 16.41 5.86 -5.86
CA ALA A 40 17.48 6.86 -5.93
C ALA A 40 18.81 6.28 -6.39
N VAL A 41 18.93 4.96 -6.55
CA VAL A 41 20.18 4.31 -6.99
C VAL A 41 20.48 4.73 -8.43
N PRO A 42 21.71 5.25 -8.70
CA PRO A 42 22.12 5.58 -10.07
C PRO A 42 22.10 4.35 -10.98
N ASP A 43 21.78 4.56 -12.25
CA ASP A 43 21.66 3.47 -13.22
C ASP A 43 22.95 2.65 -13.35
N ASP A 44 24.11 3.30 -13.23
CA ASP A 44 25.42 2.63 -13.32
C ASP A 44 25.73 1.78 -12.09
N LYS A 45 24.94 1.87 -11.02
CA LYS A 45 25.14 1.12 -9.77
C LYS A 45 24.05 0.10 -9.47
N LYS A 46 23.06 -0.03 -10.35
CA LYS A 46 21.95 -0.97 -10.12
C LYS A 46 22.39 -2.43 -10.06
N ASP A 47 23.52 -2.77 -10.67
CA ASP A 47 24.07 -4.13 -10.67
C ASP A 47 25.03 -4.40 -9.50
N ASP A 48 25.25 -3.43 -8.62
CA ASP A 48 26.08 -3.60 -7.43
C ASP A 48 25.48 -4.71 -6.56
N PRO A 49 26.29 -5.67 -6.09
CA PRO A 49 25.79 -6.78 -5.26
C PRO A 49 25.04 -6.34 -4.01
N PHE A 50 25.47 -5.24 -3.39
CA PHE A 50 24.79 -4.71 -2.21
C PHE A 50 23.38 -4.22 -2.57
N ILE A 51 23.27 -3.48 -3.68
CA ILE A 51 22.00 -2.94 -4.15
C ILE A 51 21.07 -4.08 -4.56
N THR A 52 21.57 -5.06 -5.29
CA THR A 52 20.80 -6.24 -5.68
C THR A 52 20.29 -6.99 -4.46
N GLY A 53 21.13 -7.11 -3.41
CA GLY A 53 20.75 -7.73 -2.15
C GLY A 53 19.66 -6.96 -1.44
N MET A 54 19.75 -5.65 -1.41
CA MET A 54 18.72 -4.79 -0.79
C MET A 54 17.40 -4.88 -1.55
N ASP A 55 17.43 -4.95 -2.88
CA ASP A 55 16.23 -5.13 -3.67
C ASP A 55 15.54 -6.46 -3.34
N LYS A 56 16.31 -7.52 -3.12
CA LYS A 56 15.76 -8.82 -2.69
C LYS A 56 15.10 -8.74 -1.32
N VAL A 57 15.70 -8.01 -0.38
CA VAL A 57 15.12 -7.79 0.95
C VAL A 57 13.79 -7.05 0.83
N TYR A 58 13.75 -6.01 0.02
CA TYR A 58 12.52 -5.26 -0.23
C TYR A 58 11.42 -6.14 -0.80
N LYS A 59 11.74 -6.93 -1.82
CA LYS A 59 10.76 -7.84 -2.45
C LYS A 59 10.30 -8.91 -1.48
N GLN A 60 11.19 -9.40 -0.63
CA GLN A 60 10.84 -10.38 0.39
C GLN A 60 9.85 -9.79 1.41
N MET A 61 10.08 -8.55 1.84
CA MET A 61 9.14 -7.88 2.75
C MET A 61 7.73 -7.82 2.16
N LEU A 62 7.64 -7.45 0.88
CA LEU A 62 6.33 -7.38 0.20
C LEU A 62 5.69 -8.75 0.08
N THR A 63 6.47 -9.78 -0.20
CA THR A 63 5.99 -11.17 -0.29
C THR A 63 5.46 -11.66 1.05
N GLU A 64 6.18 -11.39 2.13
CA GLU A 64 5.76 -11.80 3.48
C GLU A 64 4.51 -11.05 3.91
N LEU A 65 4.42 -9.77 3.60
CA LEU A 65 3.22 -8.98 3.90
C LEU A 65 2.02 -9.49 3.10
N ASP A 66 2.22 -9.84 1.83
CA ASP A 66 1.17 -10.43 1.00
C ASP A 66 0.65 -11.73 1.61
N ALA A 67 1.56 -12.58 2.07
CA ALA A 67 1.20 -13.84 2.72
C ALA A 67 0.40 -13.61 4.01
N ALA A 68 0.64 -12.49 4.68
CA ALA A 68 -0.09 -12.11 5.90
C ALA A 68 -1.42 -11.40 5.61
N GLY A 69 -1.73 -11.15 4.35
CA GLY A 69 -2.97 -10.49 3.95
C GLY A 69 -2.84 -8.99 3.74
N VAL A 70 -1.61 -8.46 3.66
CA VAL A 70 -1.35 -7.04 3.41
C VAL A 70 -0.97 -6.85 1.95
N LYS A 71 -1.79 -6.09 1.22
CA LYS A 71 -1.61 -5.92 -0.23
C LYS A 71 -1.71 -4.45 -0.59
N PRO A 72 -0.88 -3.99 -1.57
CA PRO A 72 -1.00 -2.62 -2.05
C PRO A 72 -2.32 -2.42 -2.77
N ILE A 73 -2.84 -1.20 -2.68
CA ILE A 73 -4.03 -0.79 -3.42
C ILE A 73 -3.59 -0.42 -4.84
N GLU A 74 -4.17 -1.07 -5.84
CA GLU A 74 -3.92 -0.74 -7.23
C GLU A 74 -4.82 0.43 -7.61
N CYS A 75 -4.23 1.56 -8.01
CA CYS A 75 -5.00 2.77 -8.23
C CYS A 75 -4.66 3.48 -9.55
N VAL A 76 -3.44 3.41 -10.04
CA VAL A 76 -3.03 4.12 -11.26
C VAL A 76 -3.83 3.60 -12.46
N GLY A 77 -4.43 4.54 -13.18
CA GLY A 77 -5.27 4.21 -14.33
C GLY A 77 -6.72 3.88 -13.97
N GLN A 78 -7.05 3.83 -12.69
CA GLN A 78 -8.39 3.55 -12.20
C GLN A 78 -9.14 4.87 -11.92
N GLU A 79 -10.47 4.76 -11.85
CA GLU A 79 -11.28 5.89 -11.40
C GLU A 79 -10.97 6.20 -9.94
N PHE A 80 -10.87 7.49 -9.61
CA PHE A 80 -10.66 7.90 -8.23
C PHE A 80 -11.81 7.42 -7.34
N ASP A 81 -11.45 6.78 -6.23
CA ASP A 81 -12.41 6.25 -5.25
C ASP A 81 -11.98 6.74 -3.85
N PRO A 82 -12.78 7.62 -3.22
CA PRO A 82 -12.41 8.17 -1.91
C PRO A 82 -12.35 7.13 -0.79
N ASP A 83 -12.92 5.95 -0.98
CA ASP A 83 -12.83 4.88 0.00
C ASP A 83 -11.41 4.30 0.11
N PHE A 84 -10.62 4.42 -0.96
CA PHE A 84 -9.27 3.85 -1.04
C PHE A 84 -8.19 4.89 -1.31
N HIS A 85 -8.54 6.03 -1.87
CA HIS A 85 -7.59 7.02 -2.35
C HIS A 85 -7.76 8.37 -1.67
N ASN A 86 -6.64 9.08 -1.52
CA ASN A 86 -6.60 10.48 -1.10
C ASN A 86 -6.05 11.30 -2.26
N ALA A 87 -6.87 12.17 -2.84
CA ALA A 87 -6.45 13.07 -3.91
C ALA A 87 -5.71 14.25 -3.30
N VAL A 88 -4.39 14.31 -3.48
CA VAL A 88 -3.57 15.38 -2.91
C VAL A 88 -3.16 16.44 -3.94
N MET A 89 -3.35 16.15 -5.23
CA MET A 89 -3.14 17.15 -6.29
C MET A 89 -3.93 16.79 -7.54
N GLN A 90 -4.12 17.77 -8.39
CA GLN A 90 -4.73 17.61 -9.71
C GLN A 90 -3.68 17.80 -10.78
N VAL A 91 -3.79 17.03 -11.86
CA VAL A 91 -2.89 17.14 -13.00
C VAL A 91 -3.68 17.18 -14.30
N GLU A 92 -3.08 17.75 -15.34
CA GLU A 92 -3.64 17.74 -16.68
C GLU A 92 -3.07 16.53 -17.44
N ASN A 93 -3.95 15.79 -18.11
CA ASN A 93 -3.51 14.65 -18.93
C ASN A 93 -4.57 14.40 -19.99
N ASP A 94 -4.21 14.67 -21.25
CA ASP A 94 -5.14 14.54 -22.38
C ASP A 94 -5.41 13.09 -22.77
N GLU A 95 -4.58 12.15 -22.31
CA GLU A 95 -4.71 10.73 -22.64
C GLU A 95 -5.62 9.98 -21.68
N LEU A 96 -5.92 10.56 -20.51
CA LEU A 96 -6.74 9.94 -19.49
C LEU A 96 -8.03 10.73 -19.29
N GLU A 97 -9.08 10.02 -18.94
CA GLU A 97 -10.36 10.64 -18.63
C GLU A 97 -10.27 11.44 -17.33
N SER A 98 -11.05 12.50 -17.27
CA SER A 98 -11.24 13.29 -16.06
C SER A 98 -11.66 12.38 -14.89
N GLY A 99 -11.05 12.60 -13.73
CA GLY A 99 -11.35 11.80 -12.55
C GLY A 99 -10.54 10.51 -12.44
N THR A 100 -9.66 10.23 -13.40
CA THR A 100 -8.77 9.06 -13.36
C THR A 100 -7.53 9.35 -12.51
N VAL A 101 -7.06 8.35 -11.77
CA VAL A 101 -5.81 8.44 -11.03
C VAL A 101 -4.65 8.39 -12.04
N ALA A 102 -3.93 9.49 -12.15
CA ALA A 102 -2.80 9.61 -13.08
C ALA A 102 -1.50 9.12 -12.48
N GLN A 103 -1.32 9.29 -11.18
CA GLN A 103 -0.06 8.98 -10.50
C GLN A 103 -0.32 8.63 -9.04
N GLU A 104 0.44 7.69 -8.53
CA GLU A 104 0.45 7.34 -7.11
C GLU A 104 1.68 7.96 -6.46
N LEU A 105 1.47 8.84 -5.49
CA LEU A 105 2.55 9.55 -4.78
C LEU A 105 3.02 8.79 -3.55
N GLN A 106 2.11 8.06 -2.91
CA GLN A 106 2.41 7.18 -1.80
C GLN A 106 1.48 5.98 -1.86
N LYS A 107 2.03 4.79 -1.76
CA LYS A 107 1.24 3.56 -1.86
C LYS A 107 0.32 3.39 -0.66
N GLY A 108 -0.94 3.10 -0.94
CA GLY A 108 -1.89 2.65 0.06
C GLY A 108 -1.86 1.13 0.17
N TYR A 109 -2.33 0.64 1.30
CA TYR A 109 -2.33 -0.79 1.58
C TYR A 109 -3.63 -1.21 2.25
N MET A 110 -4.05 -2.43 1.92
CA MET A 110 -5.16 -3.12 2.57
C MET A 110 -4.61 -4.19 3.49
N TYR A 111 -5.27 -4.43 4.61
CA TYR A 111 -5.09 -5.63 5.39
C TYR A 111 -6.42 -6.38 5.33
N LYS A 112 -6.43 -7.52 4.63
CA LYS A 112 -7.66 -8.25 4.33
C LYS A 112 -8.66 -7.29 3.66
N ASP A 113 -9.85 -7.07 4.24
CA ASP A 113 -10.89 -6.21 3.67
C ASP A 113 -10.85 -4.78 4.19
N SER A 114 -9.82 -4.43 4.95
CA SER A 114 -9.73 -3.15 5.65
C SER A 114 -8.59 -2.30 5.11
N VAL A 115 -8.82 -1.00 4.93
CA VAL A 115 -7.77 -0.07 4.51
C VAL A 115 -6.85 0.21 5.70
N VAL A 116 -5.56 -0.07 5.55
CA VAL A 116 -4.55 0.33 6.53
C VAL A 116 -4.16 1.79 6.29
N ARG A 117 -3.94 2.13 5.03
CA ARG A 117 -3.52 3.46 4.62
C ARG A 117 -4.01 3.69 3.19
N HIS A 118 -4.64 4.86 2.98
CA HIS A 118 -5.10 5.25 1.64
C HIS A 118 -3.92 5.55 0.72
N SER A 119 -4.09 5.30 -0.57
CA SER A 119 -3.11 5.73 -1.57
C SER A 119 -3.20 7.24 -1.73
N MET A 120 -2.06 7.93 -1.70
CA MET A 120 -2.01 9.36 -2.02
C MET A 120 -1.79 9.49 -3.52
N VAL A 121 -2.71 10.15 -4.20
CA VAL A 121 -2.76 10.13 -5.67
C VAL A 121 -2.91 11.53 -6.25
N ALA A 122 -2.49 11.64 -7.52
CA ALA A 122 -2.80 12.78 -8.37
C ALA A 122 -3.91 12.36 -9.32
N VAL A 123 -4.94 13.17 -9.43
CA VAL A 123 -6.15 12.88 -10.22
C VAL A 123 -6.20 13.82 -11.42
N VAL A 124 -6.66 13.30 -12.56
CA VAL A 124 -6.82 14.09 -13.78
C VAL A 124 -7.88 15.15 -13.56
N GLN A 125 -7.53 16.37 -13.87
CA GLN A 125 -8.36 17.57 -13.71
C GLN A 125 -9.59 17.50 -14.59
N GLU A 126 -10.70 17.97 -14.06
CA GLU A 126 -11.95 18.09 -14.83
C GLU A 126 -11.92 19.25 -15.81
#